data_c956b5e43facb75ff2bd089bf2098fd0
#
_entry.id   c956b5e43facb75ff2bd089bf2098fd0
#
_cell.length_a   1.000
_cell.length_b   1.000
_cell.length_c   1.000
_cell.angle_alpha   90.00
_cell.angle_beta   90.00
_cell.angle_gamma   90.00
#
_symmetry.space_group_name_H-M   'P 1'
#
loop_
_entity.id
_entity.type
_entity.pdbx_description
1 polymer ?
#
loop_
_entity_poly.entity_id
_entity_poly.type
_entity_poly.pdbx_seq_one_letter_code
_entity_poly.pdbx_strand_id
1 'polypeptide(L)'
;MRESFVNLIPTPAGGTHEAGLRDGLFGAMRAFMEAHGLMSKGVKLQSEDVFARAGFILSAKSLDPQFQGQTKEKLTSRDAFRLVSSFVRPQFEIWLNAHLEDGKKLAELVNKQALSRQRQMKKVEKKRGSTVAVLPGKLTDCESTDIEHNEIFLVEGDSAGGTAKQGRDKEYQAILPLRGKVLNTWEVDADRIFASQIIHDIAVALGVDPHKLNDPNVDLKGLRYGKVCILADADVDGSHIQVLLLTLFYRHFPKLISEGHVFIAQPPLYRIDVPKVGKKAEKKLYCADDKELKRTLSKLEKDGIKAEKLNISRFKGLGEMSEKQLAEAAFHPDTRHLLPVTLGDLEKSQTDAVMTLLMAKGEAQGRRLWMETHGEDLELDI
;
A
#
# COMPACT_ATOMS: atom_id res chain seq x y z
N MET A 1 -16.18 18.77 8.47
CA MET A 1 -15.44 18.76 9.75
C MET A 1 -15.52 17.36 10.32
N ARG A 2 -14.40 16.76 10.72
CA ARG A 2 -14.31 15.44 11.35
C ARG A 2 -13.19 15.50 12.36
N GLU A 3 -13.55 15.45 13.63
CA GLU A 3 -12.60 15.53 14.71
C GLU A 3 -12.91 14.48 15.76
N SER A 4 -11.87 13.86 16.31
CA SER A 4 -12.03 12.86 17.37
C SER A 4 -11.02 13.08 18.47
N PHE A 5 -11.46 12.75 19.70
CA PHE A 5 -10.71 12.94 20.93
C PHE A 5 -10.90 11.75 21.86
N VAL A 6 -9.83 11.41 22.58
CA VAL A 6 -9.88 10.43 23.66
C VAL A 6 -9.28 11.05 24.90
N ASN A 7 -10.05 11.12 26.00
CA ASN A 7 -9.66 11.81 27.23
C ASN A 7 -9.15 13.24 26.96
N LEU A 8 -9.84 13.97 26.07
CA LEU A 8 -9.50 15.33 25.60
C LEU A 8 -8.23 15.40 24.73
N ILE A 9 -7.55 14.30 24.43
CA ILE A 9 -6.40 14.25 23.54
C ILE A 9 -6.93 14.09 22.10
N PRO A 10 -6.55 14.98 21.16
CA PRO A 10 -6.96 14.85 19.77
C PRO A 10 -6.36 13.60 19.14
N THR A 11 -7.17 12.89 18.34
CA THR A 11 -6.75 11.69 17.60
C THR A 11 -6.90 11.91 16.10
N PRO A 12 -6.01 12.68 15.47
CA PRO A 12 -6.15 13.07 14.05
C PRO A 12 -6.11 11.87 13.08
N ALA A 13 -5.47 10.77 13.49
CA ALA A 13 -5.47 9.51 12.72
C ALA A 13 -6.64 8.59 13.09
N GLY A 14 -7.62 9.07 13.89
CA GLY A 14 -8.81 8.34 14.29
C GLY A 14 -8.54 7.17 15.21
N GLY A 15 -9.18 6.03 14.93
CA GLY A 15 -8.98 4.79 15.69
C GLY A 15 -10.25 3.99 15.91
N THR A 16 -10.21 3.09 16.92
CA THR A 16 -11.29 2.15 17.23
C THR A 16 -12.59 2.83 17.64
N HIS A 17 -12.56 4.01 18.28
CA HIS A 17 -13.73 4.80 18.64
C HIS A 17 -14.45 5.37 17.40
N GLU A 18 -13.72 5.84 16.39
CA GLU A 18 -14.32 6.25 15.11
C GLU A 18 -14.87 5.05 14.33
N ALA A 19 -14.18 3.91 14.36
CA ALA A 19 -14.70 2.69 13.77
C ALA A 19 -16.01 2.26 14.44
N GLY A 20 -16.13 2.42 15.77
CA GLY A 20 -17.36 2.21 16.52
C GLY A 20 -18.48 3.18 16.14
N LEU A 21 -18.17 4.47 15.95
CA LEU A 21 -19.12 5.46 15.45
C LEU A 21 -19.65 5.06 14.06
N ARG A 22 -18.75 4.69 13.17
CA ARG A 22 -19.08 4.24 11.80
C ARG A 22 -20.01 3.02 11.83
N ASP A 23 -19.71 2.03 12.65
CA ASP A 23 -20.50 0.81 12.81
C ASP A 23 -21.88 1.11 13.39
N GLY A 24 -21.95 1.92 14.44
CA GLY A 24 -23.21 2.32 15.07
C GLY A 24 -24.15 3.08 14.13
N LEU A 25 -23.63 4.08 13.42
CA LEU A 25 -24.40 4.83 12.42
C LEU A 25 -24.88 3.95 11.27
N PHE A 26 -24.01 3.05 10.78
CA PHE A 26 -24.37 2.12 9.72
C PHE A 26 -25.44 1.12 10.16
N GLY A 27 -25.29 0.53 11.34
CA GLY A 27 -26.26 -0.42 11.88
C GLY A 27 -27.64 0.20 12.06
N ALA A 28 -27.70 1.40 12.64
CA ALA A 28 -28.97 2.16 12.83
C ALA A 28 -29.62 2.51 11.48
N MET A 29 -28.84 3.08 10.56
CA MET A 29 -29.37 3.49 9.25
C MET A 29 -29.89 2.30 8.46
N ARG A 30 -29.15 1.18 8.48
CA ARG A 30 -29.58 -0.04 7.82
C ARG A 30 -30.87 -0.59 8.40
N ALA A 31 -31.00 -0.68 9.74
CA ALA A 31 -32.20 -1.15 10.40
C ALA A 31 -33.42 -0.26 10.07
N PHE A 32 -33.21 1.06 10.08
CA PHE A 32 -34.25 2.01 9.69
C PHE A 32 -34.70 1.83 8.23
N MET A 33 -33.76 1.72 7.30
CA MET A 33 -34.08 1.52 5.88
C MET A 33 -34.76 0.18 5.61
N GLU A 34 -34.38 -0.88 6.31
CA GLU A 34 -35.03 -2.21 6.22
C GLU A 34 -36.48 -2.13 6.77
N ALA A 35 -36.68 -1.51 7.94
CA ALA A 35 -38.00 -1.39 8.58
C ALA A 35 -38.98 -0.58 7.73
N HIS A 36 -38.53 0.45 7.06
CA HIS A 36 -39.39 1.36 6.25
C HIS A 36 -39.40 1.01 4.76
N GLY A 37 -38.78 -0.10 4.32
CA GLY A 37 -38.77 -0.52 2.91
C GLY A 37 -38.05 0.42 1.96
N LEU A 38 -37.06 1.18 2.50
CA LEU A 38 -36.30 2.21 1.76
C LEU A 38 -35.06 1.67 1.06
N MET A 39 -34.82 0.37 1.11
CA MET A 39 -33.70 -0.28 0.44
C MET A 39 -33.89 -0.31 -1.07
N SER A 40 -32.91 0.18 -1.82
CA SER A 40 -32.92 0.06 -3.28
C SER A 40 -32.66 -1.38 -3.72
N LYS A 41 -33.49 -1.92 -4.64
CA LYS A 41 -33.33 -3.29 -5.16
C LYS A 41 -31.96 -3.53 -5.77
N GLY A 42 -31.28 -4.60 -5.35
CA GLY A 42 -29.98 -4.99 -5.85
C GLY A 42 -28.81 -4.12 -5.37
N VAL A 43 -29.03 -3.25 -4.39
CA VAL A 43 -27.97 -2.42 -3.77
C VAL A 43 -27.58 -3.01 -2.42
N LYS A 44 -26.31 -3.39 -2.29
CA LYS A 44 -25.71 -3.80 -1.01
C LYS A 44 -25.07 -2.59 -0.36
N LEU A 45 -25.65 -2.13 0.73
CA LEU A 45 -25.12 -1.01 1.51
C LEU A 45 -23.80 -1.39 2.19
N GLN A 46 -22.91 -0.41 2.28
CA GLN A 46 -21.67 -0.48 3.04
C GLN A 46 -21.60 0.67 4.04
N SER A 47 -20.82 0.49 5.11
CA SER A 47 -20.67 1.52 6.14
C SER A 47 -20.18 2.87 5.58
N GLU A 48 -19.38 2.83 4.51
CA GLU A 48 -18.89 4.03 3.84
C GLU A 48 -20.01 4.81 3.15
N ASP A 49 -21.06 4.17 2.67
CA ASP A 49 -22.19 4.86 2.03
C ASP A 49 -22.92 5.80 3.01
N VAL A 50 -22.91 5.43 4.31
CA VAL A 50 -23.47 6.26 5.38
C VAL A 50 -22.45 7.28 5.88
N PHE A 51 -21.19 6.86 6.08
CA PHE A 51 -20.18 7.64 6.77
C PHE A 51 -19.45 8.66 5.87
N ALA A 52 -19.41 8.46 4.55
CA ALA A 52 -18.63 9.29 3.62
C ALA A 52 -18.91 10.79 3.73
N ARG A 53 -20.17 11.17 3.99
CA ARG A 53 -20.61 12.57 4.10
C ARG A 53 -20.90 13.01 5.55
N ALA A 54 -20.71 12.14 6.53
CA ALA A 54 -20.90 12.51 7.92
C ALA A 54 -19.84 13.50 8.38
N GLY A 55 -20.26 14.61 8.96
CA GLY A 55 -19.45 15.50 9.77
C GLY A 55 -19.67 15.18 11.24
N PHE A 56 -18.62 15.10 12.05
CA PHE A 56 -18.75 14.77 13.46
C PHE A 56 -17.65 15.36 14.32
N ILE A 57 -17.95 15.50 15.60
CA ILE A 57 -16.99 15.68 16.69
C ILE A 57 -17.26 14.53 17.66
N LEU A 58 -16.27 13.65 17.84
CA LEU A 58 -16.35 12.49 18.72
C LEU A 58 -15.41 12.67 19.91
N SER A 59 -15.94 12.71 21.12
CA SER A 59 -15.14 12.71 22.34
C SER A 59 -15.46 11.46 23.16
N ALA A 60 -14.48 10.57 23.27
CA ALA A 60 -14.59 9.35 24.05
C ALA A 60 -13.75 9.45 25.33
N LYS A 61 -14.26 8.86 26.42
CA LYS A 61 -13.52 8.72 27.68
C LYS A 61 -13.25 7.26 27.95
N SER A 62 -11.99 6.89 28.23
CA SER A 62 -11.57 5.54 28.55
C SER A 62 -10.63 5.57 29.76
N LEU A 63 -10.72 4.55 30.62
CA LEU A 63 -9.86 4.45 31.80
C LEU A 63 -8.39 4.16 31.42
N ASP A 64 -8.18 3.26 30.46
CA ASP A 64 -6.85 2.87 30.01
C ASP A 64 -6.80 2.83 28.46
N PRO A 65 -6.68 4.00 27.80
CA PRO A 65 -6.65 4.06 26.35
C PRO A 65 -5.30 3.64 25.80
N GLN A 66 -5.30 2.62 24.93
CA GLN A 66 -4.11 2.21 24.20
C GLN A 66 -4.04 2.93 22.86
N PHE A 67 -2.89 3.50 22.54
CA PHE A 67 -2.66 4.26 21.31
C PHE A 67 -1.58 3.61 20.45
N GLN A 68 -1.62 3.89 19.15
CA GLN A 68 -0.54 3.56 18.24
C GLN A 68 0.53 4.66 18.34
N GLY A 69 1.72 4.29 18.85
CA GLY A 69 2.87 5.18 18.96
C GLY A 69 2.79 6.20 20.11
N GLN A 70 3.88 6.92 20.31
CA GLN A 70 4.07 7.91 21.39
C GLN A 70 3.23 9.19 21.20
N THR A 71 2.91 9.54 19.96
CA THR A 71 2.15 10.76 19.60
C THR A 71 0.68 10.67 19.93
N LYS A 72 0.16 9.47 20.28
CA LYS A 72 -1.24 9.20 20.64
C LYS A 72 -2.26 9.60 19.57
N GLU A 73 -1.86 9.65 18.31
CA GLU A 73 -2.70 10.11 17.21
C GLU A 73 -3.83 9.14 16.83
N LYS A 74 -3.69 7.85 17.19
CA LYS A 74 -4.65 6.80 16.84
C LYS A 74 -4.95 5.88 18.00
N LEU A 75 -6.24 5.77 18.35
CA LEU A 75 -6.67 4.83 19.39
C LEU A 75 -6.75 3.39 18.86
N THR A 76 -6.22 2.44 19.66
CA THR A 76 -6.22 1.00 19.31
C THR A 76 -7.03 0.13 20.27
N SER A 77 -7.53 0.67 21.39
CA SER A 77 -8.32 -0.05 22.39
C SER A 77 -9.57 -0.69 21.77
N ARG A 78 -9.69 -2.03 21.80
CA ARG A 78 -10.81 -2.77 21.21
C ARG A 78 -12.16 -2.44 21.88
N ASP A 79 -12.14 -2.18 23.19
CA ASP A 79 -13.35 -1.89 23.94
C ASP A 79 -13.99 -0.57 23.54
N ALA A 80 -13.20 0.40 23.08
CA ALA A 80 -13.71 1.67 22.58
C ALA A 80 -14.60 1.50 21.35
N PHE A 81 -14.34 0.54 20.49
CA PHE A 81 -15.21 0.20 19.36
C PHE A 81 -16.59 -0.22 19.84
N ARG A 82 -16.65 -1.19 20.77
CA ARG A 82 -17.91 -1.72 21.30
C ARG A 82 -18.67 -0.65 22.06
N LEU A 83 -17.99 0.11 22.91
CA LEU A 83 -18.59 1.18 23.70
C LEU A 83 -19.30 2.20 22.82
N VAL A 84 -18.59 2.72 21.81
CA VAL A 84 -19.14 3.75 20.92
C VAL A 84 -20.25 3.18 20.04
N SER A 85 -20.05 2.00 19.44
CA SER A 85 -21.08 1.38 18.59
C SER A 85 -22.36 1.08 19.36
N SER A 86 -22.25 0.48 20.55
CA SER A 86 -23.40 0.14 21.39
C SER A 86 -24.16 1.35 21.93
N PHE A 87 -23.46 2.48 22.10
CA PHE A 87 -24.10 3.74 22.51
C PHE A 87 -24.76 4.46 21.33
N VAL A 88 -24.05 4.61 20.21
CA VAL A 88 -24.49 5.41 19.06
C VAL A 88 -25.67 4.77 18.34
N ARG A 89 -25.63 3.45 18.16
CA ARG A 89 -26.64 2.73 17.38
C ARG A 89 -28.06 2.95 17.89
N PRO A 90 -28.41 2.65 19.14
CA PRO A 90 -29.79 2.83 19.64
C PRO A 90 -30.24 4.30 19.66
N GLN A 91 -29.31 5.21 19.96
CA GLN A 91 -29.67 6.65 20.00
C GLN A 91 -29.97 7.16 18.59
N PHE A 92 -29.22 6.74 17.59
CA PHE A 92 -29.48 7.15 16.22
C PHE A 92 -30.72 6.44 15.62
N GLU A 93 -31.00 5.19 16.00
CA GLU A 93 -32.27 4.52 15.66
C GLU A 93 -33.48 5.27 16.21
N ILE A 94 -33.45 5.69 17.48
CA ILE A 94 -34.51 6.49 18.12
C ILE A 94 -34.68 7.79 17.35
N TRP A 95 -33.57 8.50 17.06
CA TRP A 95 -33.63 9.78 16.35
C TRP A 95 -34.23 9.63 14.95
N LEU A 96 -33.83 8.63 14.19
CA LEU A 96 -34.35 8.36 12.83
C LEU A 96 -35.88 8.10 12.86
N ASN A 97 -36.34 7.35 13.84
CA ASN A 97 -37.77 7.06 13.98
C ASN A 97 -38.57 8.24 14.51
N ALA A 98 -37.99 9.12 15.32
CA ALA A 98 -38.61 10.35 15.78
C ALA A 98 -38.70 11.42 14.67
N HIS A 99 -37.77 11.38 13.68
CA HIS A 99 -37.66 12.36 12.59
C HIS A 99 -37.77 11.67 11.23
N LEU A 100 -38.93 11.04 10.97
CA LEU A 100 -39.13 10.18 9.78
C LEU A 100 -38.82 10.87 8.47
N GLU A 101 -39.18 12.13 8.28
CA GLU A 101 -38.89 12.83 7.01
C GLU A 101 -37.38 13.06 6.78
N ASP A 102 -36.64 13.37 7.83
CA ASP A 102 -35.21 13.54 7.73
C ASP A 102 -34.52 12.19 7.61
N GLY A 103 -35.02 11.15 8.28
CA GLY A 103 -34.58 9.77 8.11
C GLY A 103 -34.73 9.28 6.65
N LYS A 104 -35.86 9.59 6.00
CA LYS A 104 -36.09 9.28 4.57
C LYS A 104 -35.11 10.03 3.67
N LYS A 105 -34.86 11.32 3.89
CA LYS A 105 -33.88 12.11 3.13
C LYS A 105 -32.47 11.53 3.28
N LEU A 106 -32.10 11.11 4.51
CA LEU A 106 -30.82 10.44 4.74
C LEU A 106 -30.74 9.09 4.00
N ALA A 107 -31.84 8.31 4.01
CA ALA A 107 -31.91 7.05 3.26
C ALA A 107 -31.74 7.26 1.75
N GLU A 108 -32.32 8.31 1.19
CA GLU A 108 -32.13 8.67 -0.21
C GLU A 108 -30.67 9.04 -0.52
N LEU A 109 -30.03 9.82 0.37
CA LEU A 109 -28.61 10.16 0.24
C LEU A 109 -27.71 8.91 0.28
N VAL A 110 -27.99 7.99 1.21
CA VAL A 110 -27.24 6.72 1.36
C VAL A 110 -27.45 5.84 0.12
N ASN A 111 -28.68 5.69 -0.37
CA ASN A 111 -28.96 4.97 -1.61
C ASN A 111 -28.24 5.60 -2.81
N LYS A 112 -28.26 6.92 -2.93
CA LYS A 112 -27.56 7.64 -4.01
C LYS A 112 -26.05 7.40 -3.94
N GLN A 113 -25.49 7.37 -2.74
CA GLN A 113 -24.06 7.10 -2.53
C GLN A 113 -23.71 5.65 -2.90
N ALA A 114 -24.50 4.68 -2.44
CA ALA A 114 -24.33 3.28 -2.75
C ALA A 114 -24.47 2.99 -4.25
N LEU A 115 -25.45 3.59 -4.91
CA LEU A 115 -25.62 3.52 -6.37
C LEU A 115 -24.44 4.17 -7.12
N SER A 116 -23.94 5.30 -6.64
CA SER A 116 -22.77 5.96 -7.22
C SER A 116 -21.55 5.06 -7.14
N ARG A 117 -21.29 4.46 -5.97
CA ARG A 117 -20.23 3.47 -5.75
C ARG A 117 -20.39 2.27 -6.67
N GLN A 118 -21.59 1.68 -6.77
CA GLN A 118 -21.86 0.57 -7.69
C GLN A 118 -21.69 0.97 -9.16
N ARG A 119 -22.13 2.18 -9.54
CA ARG A 119 -21.92 2.69 -10.91
C ARG A 119 -20.44 2.92 -11.21
N GLN A 120 -19.66 3.35 -10.24
CA GLN A 120 -18.21 3.46 -10.38
C GLN A 120 -17.58 2.07 -10.54
N MET A 121 -17.97 1.08 -9.73
CA MET A 121 -17.56 -0.31 -9.89
C MET A 121 -17.99 -0.89 -11.25
N LYS A 122 -19.25 -0.71 -11.68
CA LYS A 122 -19.75 -1.15 -12.99
C LYS A 122 -19.15 -0.36 -14.17
N LYS A 123 -18.72 0.89 -13.97
CA LYS A 123 -17.96 1.64 -14.99
C LYS A 123 -16.56 1.07 -15.17
N VAL A 124 -15.95 0.55 -14.13
CA VAL A 124 -14.70 -0.21 -14.20
C VAL A 124 -14.94 -1.52 -14.99
N GLU A 125 -16.08 -2.22 -14.77
CA GLU A 125 -16.44 -3.42 -15.52
C GLU A 125 -16.89 -3.16 -16.97
N LYS A 126 -17.64 -2.08 -17.24
CA LYS A 126 -18.18 -1.78 -18.59
C LYS A 126 -17.21 -1.05 -19.52
N LYS A 127 -16.11 -0.49 -19.03
CA LYS A 127 -15.11 0.17 -19.88
C LYS A 127 -14.09 -0.78 -20.52
N ARG A 128 -14.41 -2.05 -20.68
CA ARG A 128 -13.67 -2.98 -21.55
C ARG A 128 -13.70 -2.61 -23.05
N GLY A 129 -14.27 -1.47 -23.42
CA GLY A 129 -14.44 -1.06 -24.82
C GLY A 129 -14.15 0.41 -25.17
N SER A 130 -13.73 1.27 -24.24
CA SER A 130 -13.28 2.61 -24.60
C SER A 130 -12.40 3.24 -23.50
N THR A 131 -11.21 3.51 -23.88
CA THR A 131 -10.08 4.14 -23.26
C THR A 131 -10.36 5.52 -22.66
N VAL A 132 -10.81 5.65 -21.40
CA VAL A 132 -10.38 6.72 -20.47
C VAL A 132 -10.82 6.30 -19.05
N ALA A 133 -10.10 5.40 -18.40
CA ALA A 133 -10.17 5.29 -16.97
C ALA A 133 -9.60 6.60 -16.38
N VAL A 134 -10.34 7.24 -15.46
CA VAL A 134 -9.76 8.38 -14.71
C VAL A 134 -8.65 7.82 -13.85
N LEU A 135 -7.43 8.10 -14.23
CA LEU A 135 -6.23 7.65 -13.51
C LEU A 135 -6.22 8.19 -12.08
N PRO A 136 -5.62 7.47 -11.13
CA PRO A 136 -5.51 7.95 -9.76
C PRO A 136 -4.84 9.31 -9.73
N GLY A 137 -5.41 10.28 -9.01
CA GLY A 137 -4.85 11.63 -8.92
C GLY A 137 -3.45 11.72 -8.31
N LYS A 138 -2.98 10.62 -7.69
CA LYS A 138 -1.63 10.47 -7.15
C LYS A 138 -0.61 9.97 -8.18
N LEU A 139 -1.08 9.31 -9.24
CA LEU A 139 -0.22 8.79 -10.30
C LEU A 139 0.43 9.96 -11.04
N THR A 140 1.73 9.92 -11.14
CA THR A 140 2.48 10.76 -12.06
C THR A 140 2.91 9.88 -13.22
N ASP A 141 2.16 9.96 -14.30
CA ASP A 141 2.31 9.08 -15.47
C ASP A 141 3.54 9.43 -16.32
N CYS A 142 3.95 8.51 -17.18
CA CYS A 142 4.96 8.74 -18.21
C CYS A 142 4.32 9.25 -19.50
N GLU A 143 5.15 9.81 -20.39
CA GLU A 143 4.70 10.42 -21.64
C GLU A 143 4.62 9.40 -22.79
N SER A 144 5.44 8.34 -22.76
CA SER A 144 5.50 7.31 -23.77
C SER A 144 4.25 6.42 -23.76
N THR A 145 3.87 5.94 -24.94
CA THR A 145 2.82 4.93 -25.14
C THR A 145 3.36 3.53 -25.40
N ASP A 146 4.67 3.38 -25.42
CA ASP A 146 5.34 2.08 -25.61
C ASP A 146 5.32 1.26 -24.31
N ILE A 147 4.36 0.34 -24.23
CA ILE A 147 4.10 -0.47 -23.04
C ILE A 147 5.32 -1.30 -22.65
N GLU A 148 6.04 -1.87 -23.60
CA GLU A 148 7.20 -2.74 -23.34
C GLU A 148 8.34 -1.98 -22.66
N HIS A 149 8.48 -0.71 -22.99
CA HIS A 149 9.49 0.18 -22.43
C HIS A 149 9.03 0.89 -21.15
N ASN A 150 7.74 1.11 -21.00
CA ASN A 150 7.16 1.83 -19.87
C ASN A 150 7.28 1.06 -18.56
N GLU A 151 7.58 1.80 -17.49
CA GLU A 151 7.78 1.29 -16.14
C GLU A 151 6.95 2.08 -15.13
N ILE A 152 6.34 1.40 -14.17
CA ILE A 152 5.70 2.06 -13.03
C ILE A 152 6.40 1.69 -11.74
N PHE A 153 6.73 2.68 -10.91
CA PHE A 153 7.29 2.48 -9.58
C PHE A 153 6.21 2.72 -8.52
N LEU A 154 5.93 1.68 -7.76
CA LEU A 154 5.11 1.75 -6.55
C LEU A 154 6.02 2.15 -5.40
N VAL A 155 5.92 3.42 -4.97
CA VAL A 155 6.89 4.02 -4.03
C VAL A 155 6.24 4.18 -2.66
N GLU A 156 6.96 3.79 -1.61
CA GLU A 156 6.51 3.95 -0.24
C GLU A 156 6.47 5.43 0.17
N GLY A 157 5.28 5.88 0.62
CA GLY A 157 5.09 7.20 1.20
C GLY A 157 5.09 8.37 0.21
N ASP A 158 4.61 9.51 0.69
CA ASP A 158 4.51 10.73 -0.14
C ASP A 158 5.86 11.46 -0.25
N SER A 159 6.73 11.39 0.76
CA SER A 159 8.03 12.06 0.77
C SER A 159 8.95 11.47 -0.29
N ALA A 160 9.19 10.16 -0.21
CA ALA A 160 9.97 9.46 -1.22
C ALA A 160 9.30 9.53 -2.61
N GLY A 161 7.96 9.48 -2.66
CA GLY A 161 7.20 9.70 -3.89
C GLY A 161 7.44 11.06 -4.52
N GLY A 162 7.62 12.12 -3.72
CA GLY A 162 7.97 13.46 -4.19
C GLY A 162 9.34 13.51 -4.87
N THR A 163 10.36 12.98 -4.20
CA THR A 163 11.73 12.86 -4.74
C THR A 163 11.78 11.98 -5.98
N ALA A 164 11.06 10.84 -5.96
CA ALA A 164 10.94 9.93 -7.09
C ALA A 164 10.34 10.59 -8.33
N LYS A 165 9.31 11.42 -8.17
CA LYS A 165 8.71 12.19 -9.28
C LYS A 165 9.69 13.16 -9.95
N GLN A 166 10.64 13.69 -9.19
CA GLN A 166 11.64 14.63 -9.72
C GLN A 166 12.81 13.88 -10.37
N GLY A 167 13.22 12.72 -9.80
CA GLY A 167 14.38 11.95 -10.27
C GLY A 167 14.10 10.97 -11.41
N ARG A 168 12.81 10.67 -11.71
CA ARG A 168 12.45 9.71 -12.77
C ARG A 168 12.73 10.21 -14.17
N ASP A 169 12.87 9.31 -15.12
CA ASP A 169 12.73 9.64 -16.53
C ASP A 169 11.24 9.80 -16.86
N LYS A 170 10.85 11.03 -17.26
CA LYS A 170 9.45 11.37 -17.55
C LYS A 170 8.92 10.69 -18.80
N GLU A 171 9.80 10.31 -19.71
CA GLU A 171 9.42 9.70 -20.96
C GLU A 171 8.75 8.34 -20.73
N TYR A 172 9.37 7.45 -19.95
CA TYR A 172 8.91 6.06 -19.81
C TYR A 172 8.69 5.59 -18.36
N GLN A 173 8.99 6.41 -17.33
CA GLN A 173 8.81 6.03 -15.93
C GLN A 173 7.65 6.77 -15.28
N ALA A 174 6.71 6.02 -14.71
CA ALA A 174 5.60 6.52 -13.93
C ALA A 174 5.83 6.27 -12.44
N ILE A 175 5.31 7.15 -11.57
CA ILE A 175 5.39 7.02 -10.11
C ILE A 175 3.99 7.00 -9.50
N LEU A 176 3.73 5.97 -8.69
CA LEU A 176 2.54 5.87 -7.86
C LEU A 176 2.94 5.79 -6.37
N PRO A 177 2.85 6.91 -5.62
CA PRO A 177 3.12 6.88 -4.18
C PRO A 177 2.01 6.13 -3.44
N LEU A 178 2.41 5.26 -2.50
CA LEU A 178 1.51 4.48 -1.67
C LEU A 178 1.37 5.17 -0.30
N ARG A 179 0.15 5.60 0.06
CA ARG A 179 -0.12 6.25 1.35
C ARG A 179 -0.54 5.23 2.40
N GLY A 180 0.41 4.83 3.22
CA GLY A 180 0.20 3.85 4.30
C GLY A 180 0.38 2.41 3.84
N LYS A 181 0.27 1.50 4.81
CA LYS A 181 0.50 0.07 4.58
C LYS A 181 -0.61 -0.53 3.71
N VAL A 182 -0.20 -1.33 2.75
CA VAL A 182 -1.12 -2.09 1.88
C VAL A 182 -1.88 -3.12 2.73
N LEU A 183 -3.14 -3.36 2.38
CA LEU A 183 -3.94 -4.40 3.02
C LEU A 183 -3.28 -5.77 2.81
N ASN A 184 -3.19 -6.58 3.88
CA ASN A 184 -2.85 -7.99 3.73
C ASN A 184 -4.01 -8.71 3.01
N THR A 185 -3.77 -9.10 1.77
CA THR A 185 -4.78 -9.68 0.89
C THR A 185 -4.82 -11.20 0.89
N TRP A 186 -4.02 -11.87 1.73
CA TRP A 186 -3.91 -13.33 1.73
C TRP A 186 -5.26 -14.04 1.91
N GLU A 187 -6.07 -13.58 2.86
CA GLU A 187 -7.39 -14.14 3.17
C GLU A 187 -8.56 -13.28 2.68
N VAL A 188 -8.30 -12.33 1.79
CA VAL A 188 -9.33 -11.42 1.28
C VAL A 188 -9.78 -11.87 -0.10
N ASP A 189 -11.10 -12.03 -0.25
CA ASP A 189 -11.70 -12.36 -1.54
C ASP A 189 -11.53 -11.22 -2.57
N ALA A 190 -11.44 -11.57 -3.85
CA ALA A 190 -11.27 -10.63 -4.94
C ALA A 190 -12.33 -9.52 -4.98
N ASP A 191 -13.56 -9.81 -4.57
CA ASP A 191 -14.66 -8.83 -4.51
C ASP A 191 -14.48 -7.76 -3.42
N ARG A 192 -13.64 -8.05 -2.42
CA ARG A 192 -13.43 -7.20 -1.24
C ARG A 192 -12.14 -6.39 -1.28
N ILE A 193 -11.19 -6.75 -2.12
CA ILE A 193 -9.90 -6.05 -2.16
C ILE A 193 -10.02 -4.60 -2.59
N PHE A 194 -11.00 -4.28 -3.44
CA PHE A 194 -11.29 -2.90 -3.88
C PHE A 194 -11.91 -2.00 -2.79
N ALA A 195 -12.19 -2.54 -1.60
CA ALA A 195 -12.48 -1.70 -0.43
C ALA A 195 -11.22 -0.91 0.01
N SER A 196 -10.02 -1.38 -0.37
CA SER A 196 -8.77 -0.65 -0.19
C SER A 196 -8.54 0.30 -1.37
N GLN A 197 -8.50 1.61 -1.09
CA GLN A 197 -8.23 2.62 -2.11
C GLN A 197 -6.85 2.43 -2.77
N ILE A 198 -5.85 1.98 -2.00
CA ILE A 198 -4.49 1.71 -2.51
C ILE A 198 -4.54 0.63 -3.59
N ILE A 199 -5.25 -0.47 -3.34
CA ILE A 199 -5.36 -1.58 -4.30
C ILE A 199 -6.15 -1.17 -5.54
N HIS A 200 -7.23 -0.40 -5.34
CA HIS A 200 -7.98 0.18 -6.44
C HIS A 200 -7.09 1.08 -7.31
N ASP A 201 -6.30 1.96 -6.68
CA ASP A 201 -5.39 2.87 -7.40
C ASP A 201 -4.32 2.08 -8.18
N ILE A 202 -3.77 0.99 -7.60
CA ILE A 202 -2.83 0.11 -8.29
C ILE A 202 -3.48 -0.56 -9.51
N ALA A 203 -4.65 -1.18 -9.36
CA ALA A 203 -5.35 -1.87 -10.44
C ALA A 203 -5.69 -0.92 -11.60
N VAL A 204 -6.19 0.28 -11.28
CA VAL A 204 -6.51 1.31 -12.29
C VAL A 204 -5.25 1.84 -12.97
N ALA A 205 -4.16 2.08 -12.21
CA ALA A 205 -2.90 2.53 -12.77
C ALA A 205 -2.32 1.49 -13.74
N LEU A 206 -2.35 0.21 -13.36
CA LEU A 206 -1.85 -0.88 -14.18
C LEU A 206 -2.74 -1.18 -15.39
N GLY A 207 -4.03 -0.88 -15.30
CA GLY A 207 -5.01 -1.23 -16.33
C GLY A 207 -5.38 -2.72 -16.34
N VAL A 208 -5.14 -3.43 -15.23
CA VAL A 208 -5.37 -4.88 -15.10
C VAL A 208 -6.29 -5.14 -13.91
N ASP A 209 -7.33 -5.94 -14.14
CA ASP A 209 -8.25 -6.38 -13.10
C ASP A 209 -7.66 -7.54 -12.27
N PRO A 210 -8.00 -7.64 -10.98
CA PRO A 210 -7.66 -8.79 -10.16
C PRO A 210 -8.21 -10.08 -10.75
N HIS A 211 -7.40 -11.14 -10.72
CA HIS A 211 -7.70 -12.42 -11.38
C HIS A 211 -7.04 -13.59 -10.65
N LYS A 212 -7.45 -14.81 -11.01
CA LYS A 212 -6.80 -16.04 -10.56
C LYS A 212 -5.81 -16.53 -11.62
N LEU A 213 -4.79 -17.27 -11.21
CA LEU A 213 -3.72 -17.75 -12.11
C LEU A 213 -4.28 -18.55 -13.31
N ASN A 214 -5.31 -19.35 -13.09
CA ASN A 214 -5.88 -20.24 -14.11
C ASN A 214 -7.18 -19.68 -14.74
N ASP A 215 -7.41 -18.36 -14.67
CA ASP A 215 -8.56 -17.75 -15.32
C ASP A 215 -8.29 -17.61 -16.84
N PRO A 216 -8.98 -18.39 -17.70
CA PRO A 216 -8.73 -18.36 -19.13
C PRO A 216 -9.16 -17.04 -19.80
N ASN A 217 -9.99 -16.25 -19.13
CA ASN A 217 -10.54 -15.01 -19.67
C ASN A 217 -9.66 -13.78 -19.41
N VAL A 218 -8.60 -13.94 -18.65
CA VAL A 218 -7.70 -12.82 -18.35
C VAL A 218 -6.70 -12.65 -19.47
N ASP A 219 -6.75 -11.48 -20.10
CA ASP A 219 -5.67 -11.01 -20.95
C ASP A 219 -5.04 -9.74 -20.34
N LEU A 220 -3.79 -9.51 -20.66
CA LEU A 220 -3.06 -8.31 -20.22
C LEU A 220 -3.10 -7.17 -21.25
N LYS A 221 -4.06 -7.20 -22.19
CA LYS A 221 -4.18 -6.15 -23.23
C LYS A 221 -4.42 -4.74 -22.69
N GLY A 222 -4.93 -4.65 -21.45
CA GLY A 222 -5.09 -3.38 -20.74
C GLY A 222 -3.87 -2.90 -19.98
N LEU A 223 -2.82 -3.71 -19.91
CA LEU A 223 -1.58 -3.38 -19.20
C LEU A 223 -0.96 -2.11 -19.80
N ARG A 224 -0.53 -1.19 -18.93
CA ARG A 224 0.00 0.11 -19.34
C ARG A 224 1.51 0.21 -19.19
N TYR A 225 2.12 -0.68 -18.43
CA TYR A 225 3.55 -0.68 -18.13
C TYR A 225 4.12 -2.09 -18.24
N GLY A 226 5.19 -2.24 -19.00
CA GLY A 226 5.92 -3.51 -19.14
C GLY A 226 6.61 -3.95 -17.86
N LYS A 227 6.95 -2.99 -16.97
CA LYS A 227 7.55 -3.30 -15.67
C LYS A 227 6.79 -2.60 -14.54
N VAL A 228 6.49 -3.38 -13.50
CA VAL A 228 5.90 -2.93 -12.23
C VAL A 228 6.96 -3.10 -11.16
N CYS A 229 7.55 -1.99 -10.73
CA CYS A 229 8.69 -1.98 -9.81
C CYS A 229 8.22 -1.59 -8.41
N ILE A 230 8.46 -2.44 -7.42
CA ILE A 230 8.22 -2.14 -6.00
C ILE A 230 9.46 -1.44 -5.46
N LEU A 231 9.31 -0.21 -4.98
CA LEU A 231 10.39 0.61 -4.41
C LEU A 231 10.02 1.02 -2.98
N ALA A 232 10.59 0.36 -2.01
CA ALA A 232 10.40 0.58 -0.58
C ALA A 232 11.72 0.92 0.11
N ASP A 233 11.65 1.51 1.30
CA ASP A 233 12.80 1.79 2.13
C ASP A 233 13.51 0.49 2.55
N ALA A 234 14.81 0.57 2.81
CA ALA A 234 15.62 -0.57 3.22
C ALA A 234 15.51 -0.86 4.73
N ASP A 235 14.36 -0.60 5.33
CA ASP A 235 14.08 -0.85 6.73
C ASP A 235 13.00 -1.92 6.92
N VAL A 236 12.63 -2.19 8.17
CA VAL A 236 11.63 -3.21 8.53
C VAL A 236 10.23 -2.87 7.98
N ASP A 237 9.86 -1.58 7.98
CA ASP A 237 8.56 -1.13 7.47
C ASP A 237 8.49 -1.24 5.95
N GLY A 238 9.56 -0.87 5.25
CA GLY A 238 9.66 -1.04 3.79
C GLY A 238 9.64 -2.51 3.37
N SER A 239 10.35 -3.37 4.08
CA SER A 239 10.30 -4.83 3.87
C SER A 239 8.88 -5.38 4.06
N HIS A 240 8.14 -4.87 5.05
CA HIS A 240 6.76 -5.26 5.28
C HIS A 240 5.84 -4.81 4.12
N ILE A 241 5.98 -3.58 3.63
CA ILE A 241 5.21 -3.08 2.47
C ILE A 241 5.52 -3.92 1.22
N GLN A 242 6.80 -4.27 1.01
CA GLN A 242 7.22 -5.12 -0.08
C GLN A 242 6.55 -6.49 -0.03
N VAL A 243 6.53 -7.17 1.13
CA VAL A 243 5.85 -8.46 1.30
C VAL A 243 4.35 -8.36 1.10
N LEU A 244 3.70 -7.28 1.55
CA LEU A 244 2.27 -7.06 1.33
C LEU A 244 1.95 -6.85 -0.16
N LEU A 245 2.79 -6.13 -0.91
CA LEU A 245 2.63 -5.98 -2.36
C LEU A 245 2.88 -7.29 -3.11
N LEU A 246 3.91 -8.06 -2.72
CA LEU A 246 4.14 -9.39 -3.28
C LEU A 246 2.95 -10.32 -3.03
N THR A 247 2.36 -10.27 -1.83
CA THR A 247 1.13 -11.00 -1.50
C THR A 247 -0.03 -10.61 -2.40
N LEU A 248 -0.20 -9.30 -2.64
CA LEU A 248 -1.22 -8.77 -3.54
C LEU A 248 -1.03 -9.30 -4.97
N PHE A 249 0.19 -9.19 -5.51
CA PHE A 249 0.48 -9.66 -6.87
C PHE A 249 0.34 -11.16 -7.00
N TYR A 250 0.86 -11.92 -6.05
CA TYR A 250 0.76 -13.38 -6.05
C TYR A 250 -0.69 -13.87 -6.00
N ARG A 251 -1.52 -13.25 -5.16
CA ARG A 251 -2.89 -13.72 -4.89
C ARG A 251 -3.92 -13.19 -5.90
N HIS A 252 -3.73 -11.97 -6.38
CA HIS A 252 -4.75 -11.26 -7.16
C HIS A 252 -4.30 -10.76 -8.53
N PHE A 253 -3.01 -10.81 -8.84
CA PHE A 253 -2.46 -10.46 -10.16
C PHE A 253 -1.38 -11.46 -10.60
N PRO A 254 -1.58 -12.78 -10.43
CA PRO A 254 -0.53 -13.78 -10.62
C PRO A 254 0.01 -13.82 -12.05
N LYS A 255 -0.79 -13.40 -13.03
CA LYS A 255 -0.37 -13.36 -14.43
C LYS A 255 0.72 -12.33 -14.68
N LEU A 256 0.73 -11.22 -13.92
CA LEU A 256 1.81 -10.24 -13.99
C LEU A 256 3.16 -10.82 -13.52
N ILE A 257 3.14 -11.74 -12.55
CA ILE A 257 4.36 -12.45 -12.12
C ILE A 257 4.77 -13.49 -13.15
N SER A 258 3.84 -14.32 -13.62
CA SER A 258 4.15 -15.40 -14.57
C SER A 258 4.62 -14.90 -15.93
N GLU A 259 4.20 -13.72 -16.36
CA GLU A 259 4.67 -13.06 -17.59
C GLU A 259 5.88 -12.13 -17.38
N GLY A 260 6.42 -12.07 -16.13
CA GLY A 260 7.70 -11.39 -15.85
C GLY A 260 7.59 -9.85 -15.74
N HIS A 261 6.42 -9.33 -15.38
CA HIS A 261 6.19 -7.88 -15.28
C HIS A 261 6.54 -7.29 -13.90
N VAL A 262 6.68 -8.10 -12.84
CA VAL A 262 6.87 -7.60 -11.47
C VAL A 262 8.34 -7.66 -11.06
N PHE A 263 8.83 -6.55 -10.49
CA PHE A 263 10.21 -6.39 -10.06
C PHE A 263 10.28 -5.76 -8.67
N ILE A 264 11.34 -6.07 -7.92
CA ILE A 264 11.74 -5.37 -6.71
C ILE A 264 12.90 -4.46 -7.08
N ALA A 265 12.74 -3.16 -6.88
CA ALA A 265 13.82 -2.22 -6.99
C ALA A 265 14.61 -2.22 -5.67
N GLN A 266 15.91 -2.49 -5.75
CA GLN A 266 16.81 -2.53 -4.60
C GLN A 266 17.68 -1.28 -4.59
N PRO A 267 17.28 -0.22 -3.85
CA PRO A 267 18.14 0.94 -3.67
C PRO A 267 19.41 0.54 -2.89
N PRO A 268 20.56 1.12 -3.20
CA PRO A 268 21.80 0.83 -2.49
C PRO A 268 21.75 1.37 -1.07
N LEU A 269 22.34 0.63 -0.12
CA LEU A 269 22.52 1.10 1.26
C LEU A 269 23.70 2.07 1.39
N TYR A 270 24.71 1.97 0.50
CA TYR A 270 25.91 2.79 0.62
C TYR A 270 26.28 3.45 -0.70
N ARG A 271 26.82 4.67 -0.58
CA ARG A 271 27.53 5.37 -1.66
C ARG A 271 28.95 5.65 -1.23
N ILE A 272 29.90 5.34 -2.09
CA ILE A 272 31.32 5.63 -1.93
C ILE A 272 31.69 6.69 -2.97
N ASP A 273 32.05 7.88 -2.52
CA ASP A 273 32.60 8.91 -3.39
C ASP A 273 34.13 8.72 -3.48
N VAL A 274 34.59 8.31 -4.65
CA VAL A 274 36.02 8.11 -4.94
C VAL A 274 36.55 9.40 -5.55
N PRO A 275 37.47 10.12 -4.86
CA PRO A 275 38.00 11.37 -5.37
C PRO A 275 38.87 11.14 -6.61
N LYS A 276 39.08 12.19 -7.39
CA LYS A 276 39.99 12.18 -8.52
C LYS A 276 41.41 11.83 -8.05
N VAL A 277 41.99 10.76 -8.59
CA VAL A 277 43.35 10.33 -8.29
C VAL A 277 44.18 10.31 -9.59
N GLY A 278 45.11 11.24 -9.76
CA GLY A 278 45.92 11.37 -10.94
C GLY A 278 45.08 11.63 -12.20
N LYS A 279 45.15 10.71 -13.20
CA LYS A 279 44.36 10.80 -14.44
C LYS A 279 42.97 10.16 -14.35
N LYS A 280 42.63 9.44 -13.24
CA LYS A 280 41.34 8.80 -13.05
C LYS A 280 40.35 9.87 -12.57
N ALA A 281 39.20 9.98 -13.25
CA ALA A 281 38.13 10.90 -12.88
C ALA A 281 37.49 10.53 -11.54
N GLU A 282 36.85 11.49 -10.91
CA GLU A 282 35.96 11.23 -9.78
C GLU A 282 34.91 10.16 -10.15
N LYS A 283 34.64 9.24 -9.23
CA LYS A 283 33.69 8.15 -9.45
C LYS A 283 32.82 7.95 -8.22
N LYS A 284 31.53 7.75 -8.43
CA LYS A 284 30.60 7.34 -7.39
C LYS A 284 30.32 5.83 -7.56
N LEU A 285 30.41 5.09 -6.48
CA LEU A 285 30.11 3.67 -6.44
C LEU A 285 28.97 3.46 -5.46
N TYR A 286 28.02 2.65 -5.84
CA TYR A 286 26.87 2.27 -5.02
C TYR A 286 27.02 0.81 -4.60
N CYS A 287 26.72 0.50 -3.33
CA CYS A 287 26.77 -0.85 -2.79
C CYS A 287 25.42 -1.18 -2.16
N ALA A 288 24.88 -2.35 -2.50
CA ALA A 288 23.57 -2.79 -2.05
C ALA A 288 23.57 -3.16 -0.56
N ASP A 289 24.66 -3.74 -0.05
CA ASP A 289 24.79 -4.25 1.30
C ASP A 289 26.20 -4.09 1.88
N ASP A 290 26.40 -4.47 3.15
CA ASP A 290 27.69 -4.45 3.83
C ASP A 290 28.73 -5.39 3.20
N LYS A 291 28.30 -6.50 2.62
CA LYS A 291 29.19 -7.48 1.95
C LYS A 291 29.77 -6.87 0.69
N GLU A 292 28.93 -6.19 -0.09
CA GLU A 292 29.37 -5.48 -1.30
C GLU A 292 30.25 -4.28 -0.95
N LEU A 293 29.91 -3.54 0.11
CA LEU A 293 30.75 -2.45 0.62
C LEU A 293 32.16 -2.94 0.94
N LYS A 294 32.29 -4.00 1.75
CA LYS A 294 33.58 -4.59 2.12
C LYS A 294 34.38 -5.06 0.90
N ARG A 295 33.73 -5.71 -0.06
CA ARG A 295 34.36 -6.15 -1.32
C ARG A 295 34.87 -4.98 -2.15
N THR A 296 34.04 -3.93 -2.25
CA THR A 296 34.38 -2.73 -3.03
C THR A 296 35.54 -1.97 -2.39
N LEU A 297 35.54 -1.80 -1.06
CA LEU A 297 36.64 -1.18 -0.34
C LEU A 297 37.94 -1.95 -0.52
N SER A 298 37.94 -3.28 -0.39
CA SER A 298 39.11 -4.13 -0.61
C SER A 298 39.64 -4.04 -2.05
N LYS A 299 38.75 -3.83 -3.04
CA LYS A 299 39.17 -3.61 -4.43
C LYS A 299 39.81 -2.24 -4.63
N LEU A 300 39.27 -1.20 -4.03
CA LEU A 300 39.80 0.16 -4.09
C LEU A 300 41.19 0.24 -3.41
N GLU A 301 41.38 -0.44 -2.26
CA GLU A 301 42.68 -0.54 -1.59
C GLU A 301 43.73 -1.20 -2.47
N LYS A 302 43.39 -2.30 -3.17
CA LYS A 302 44.28 -2.95 -4.15
C LYS A 302 44.64 -2.03 -5.32
N ASP A 303 43.70 -1.13 -5.69
CA ASP A 303 43.91 -0.10 -6.73
C ASP A 303 44.71 1.11 -6.20
N GLY A 304 45.20 1.06 -4.96
CA GLY A 304 46.06 2.09 -4.33
C GLY A 304 45.28 3.28 -3.77
N ILE A 305 43.98 3.16 -3.60
CA ILE A 305 43.12 4.21 -3.01
C ILE A 305 42.89 3.87 -1.54
N LYS A 306 43.45 4.67 -0.62
CA LYS A 306 43.30 4.46 0.81
C LYS A 306 41.88 4.81 1.27
N ALA A 307 41.33 4.01 2.19
CA ALA A 307 39.98 4.20 2.76
C ALA A 307 39.77 5.60 3.38
N GLU A 308 40.82 6.20 3.98
CA GLU A 308 40.81 7.55 4.56
C GLU A 308 40.48 8.68 3.56
N LYS A 309 40.63 8.41 2.25
CA LYS A 309 40.31 9.37 1.18
C LYS A 309 38.94 9.16 0.57
N LEU A 310 38.20 8.17 1.03
CA LEU A 310 36.86 7.85 0.56
C LEU A 310 35.81 8.51 1.44
N ASN A 311 34.79 9.11 0.83
CA ASN A 311 33.61 9.55 1.56
C ASN A 311 32.53 8.47 1.38
N ILE A 312 32.16 7.82 2.50
CA ILE A 312 31.18 6.75 2.52
C ILE A 312 29.91 7.31 3.17
N SER A 313 28.81 7.32 2.43
CA SER A 313 27.49 7.71 2.93
C SER A 313 26.60 6.47 3.03
N ARG A 314 25.92 6.30 4.16
CA ARG A 314 24.87 5.29 4.36
C ARG A 314 23.50 5.94 4.18
N PHE A 315 22.64 5.34 3.37
CA PHE A 315 21.24 5.74 3.21
C PHE A 315 20.38 4.90 4.15
N LYS A 316 19.54 5.55 4.96
CA LYS A 316 18.58 4.85 5.83
C LYS A 316 17.22 4.68 5.19
N GLY A 317 16.90 5.54 4.21
CA GLY A 317 15.64 5.48 3.47
C GLY A 317 15.67 6.34 2.21
N LEU A 318 14.70 6.14 1.34
CA LEU A 318 14.54 6.85 0.06
C LEU A 318 14.34 8.35 0.24
N GLY A 319 13.72 8.75 1.36
CA GLY A 319 13.47 10.14 1.70
C GLY A 319 14.74 10.94 2.05
N GLU A 320 15.85 10.28 2.34
CA GLU A 320 17.15 10.90 2.61
C GLU A 320 17.97 11.14 1.34
N MET A 321 17.58 10.51 0.22
CA MET A 321 18.24 10.69 -1.07
C MET A 321 17.77 11.97 -1.76
N SER A 322 18.71 12.71 -2.34
CA SER A 322 18.34 13.75 -3.29
C SER A 322 17.77 13.13 -4.58
N GLU A 323 17.04 13.93 -5.36
CA GLU A 323 16.49 13.50 -6.65
C GLU A 323 17.52 12.87 -7.59
N LYS A 324 18.75 13.45 -7.65
CA LYS A 324 19.85 12.93 -8.46
C LYS A 324 20.38 11.59 -7.96
N GLN A 325 20.50 11.46 -6.63
CA GLN A 325 20.95 10.20 -6.03
C GLN A 325 19.92 9.08 -6.27
N LEU A 326 18.64 9.39 -6.12
CA LEU A 326 17.57 8.42 -6.36
C LEU A 326 17.48 8.05 -7.85
N ALA A 327 17.68 9.03 -8.75
CA ALA A 327 17.77 8.79 -10.19
C ALA A 327 18.91 7.79 -10.52
N GLU A 328 20.12 8.05 -10.04
CA GLU A 328 21.29 7.18 -10.26
C GLU A 328 21.12 5.81 -9.60
N ALA A 329 20.51 5.75 -8.42
CA ALA A 329 20.43 4.55 -7.59
C ALA A 329 19.28 3.60 -7.94
N ALA A 330 18.11 4.14 -8.33
CA ALA A 330 16.89 3.35 -8.48
C ALA A 330 16.23 3.43 -9.87
N PHE A 331 16.49 4.50 -10.65
CA PHE A 331 15.78 4.72 -11.90
C PHE A 331 16.61 4.52 -13.15
N HIS A 332 17.90 4.89 -13.12
CA HIS A 332 18.76 4.79 -14.33
C HIS A 332 19.03 3.33 -14.71
N PRO A 333 18.72 2.90 -15.94
CA PRO A 333 18.80 1.49 -16.34
C PRO A 333 20.18 0.84 -16.13
N ASP A 334 21.27 1.60 -16.34
CA ASP A 334 22.64 1.07 -16.26
C ASP A 334 23.16 0.92 -14.82
N THR A 335 22.52 1.55 -13.83
CA THR A 335 23.05 1.61 -12.45
C THR A 335 22.11 1.05 -11.41
N ARG A 336 20.83 0.95 -11.71
CA ARG A 336 19.81 0.40 -10.80
C ARG A 336 19.88 -1.13 -10.73
N HIS A 337 19.40 -1.66 -9.61
CA HIS A 337 19.20 -3.09 -9.44
C HIS A 337 17.71 -3.40 -9.38
N LEU A 338 17.20 -4.13 -10.39
CA LEU A 338 15.84 -4.66 -10.42
C LEU A 338 15.92 -6.18 -10.30
N LEU A 339 15.34 -6.70 -9.21
CA LEU A 339 15.22 -8.14 -9.00
C LEU A 339 13.87 -8.60 -9.59
N PRO A 340 13.86 -9.47 -10.62
CA PRO A 340 12.61 -10.00 -11.15
C PRO A 340 11.93 -10.90 -10.13
N VAL A 341 10.62 -10.74 -9.97
CA VAL A 341 9.80 -11.61 -9.14
C VAL A 341 9.34 -12.78 -10.00
N THR A 342 9.79 -13.98 -9.67
CA THR A 342 9.41 -15.22 -10.36
C THR A 342 8.80 -16.19 -9.36
N LEU A 343 7.98 -17.11 -9.84
CA LEU A 343 7.44 -18.20 -9.00
C LEU A 343 8.50 -19.27 -8.73
N GLY A 344 9.67 -19.17 -9.39
CA GLY A 344 10.81 -20.08 -9.25
C GLY A 344 10.46 -21.51 -9.67
N ASP A 345 11.40 -22.44 -9.34
CA ASP A 345 11.22 -23.88 -9.56
C ASP A 345 10.48 -24.57 -8.40
N LEU A 346 10.06 -23.78 -7.40
CA LEU A 346 9.26 -24.30 -6.29
C LEU A 346 7.87 -24.71 -6.80
N GLU A 347 7.46 -25.90 -6.42
CA GLU A 347 6.07 -26.29 -6.65
C GLU A 347 5.12 -25.25 -6.04
N LYS A 348 4.02 -25.00 -6.70
CA LYS A 348 3.00 -24.06 -6.23
C LYS A 348 2.58 -24.32 -4.77
N SER A 349 2.52 -25.60 -4.39
CA SER A 349 2.23 -26.05 -3.03
C SER A 349 3.23 -25.53 -1.99
N GLN A 350 4.52 -25.46 -2.33
CA GLN A 350 5.57 -24.94 -1.43
C GLN A 350 5.48 -23.44 -1.28
N THR A 351 5.26 -22.72 -2.39
CA THR A 351 5.06 -21.26 -2.35
C THR A 351 3.81 -20.90 -1.55
N ASP A 352 2.69 -21.61 -1.76
CA ASP A 352 1.45 -21.42 -1.00
C ASP A 352 1.67 -21.70 0.50
N ALA A 353 2.44 -22.72 0.85
CA ALA A 353 2.75 -23.06 2.26
C ALA A 353 3.57 -21.93 2.94
N VAL A 354 4.61 -21.44 2.29
CA VAL A 354 5.43 -20.31 2.81
C VAL A 354 4.59 -19.06 2.94
N MET A 355 3.83 -18.71 1.92
CA MET A 355 2.98 -17.52 1.95
C MET A 355 1.86 -17.63 3.00
N THR A 356 1.29 -18.82 3.21
CA THR A 356 0.33 -19.09 4.29
C THR A 356 0.96 -18.87 5.64
N LEU A 357 2.13 -19.48 5.88
CA LEU A 357 2.88 -19.30 7.13
C LEU A 357 3.13 -17.82 7.42
N LEU A 358 3.58 -17.06 6.43
CA LEU A 358 3.93 -15.64 6.61
C LEU A 358 2.69 -14.74 6.77
N MET A 359 1.61 -14.98 6.02
CA MET A 359 0.56 -14.00 5.81
C MET A 359 -0.80 -14.36 6.41
N ALA A 360 -1.08 -15.66 6.69
CA ALA A 360 -2.36 -16.08 7.25
C ALA A 360 -2.51 -15.65 8.73
N LYS A 361 -3.72 -15.25 9.11
CA LYS A 361 -4.03 -14.80 10.49
C LYS A 361 -3.85 -15.91 11.53
N GLY A 362 -4.19 -17.13 11.17
CA GLY A 362 -4.11 -18.31 12.07
C GLY A 362 -2.69 -18.77 12.37
N GLU A 363 -1.69 -18.36 11.59
CA GLU A 363 -0.33 -18.90 11.60
C GLU A 363 0.64 -18.20 12.58
N ALA A 364 0.14 -17.50 13.58
CA ALA A 364 1.00 -16.80 14.54
C ALA A 364 1.95 -17.75 15.29
N GLN A 365 1.46 -18.94 15.67
CA GLN A 365 2.27 -19.96 16.35
C GLN A 365 3.28 -20.60 15.40
N GLY A 366 2.90 -20.86 14.15
CA GLY A 366 3.80 -21.38 13.12
C GLY A 366 4.94 -20.41 12.84
N ARG A 367 4.66 -19.10 12.70
CA ARG A 367 5.69 -18.06 12.54
C ARG A 367 6.64 -17.99 13.72
N ARG A 368 6.12 -18.10 14.94
CA ARG A 368 6.96 -18.11 16.15
C ARG A 368 7.92 -19.29 16.16
N LEU A 369 7.40 -20.47 15.87
CA LEU A 369 8.23 -21.70 15.80
C LEU A 369 9.29 -21.59 14.70
N TRP A 370 8.91 -21.06 13.55
CA TRP A 370 9.84 -20.82 12.44
C TRP A 370 10.97 -19.85 12.85
N MET A 371 10.65 -18.76 13.54
CA MET A 371 11.64 -17.80 14.05
C MET A 371 12.54 -18.41 15.11
N GLU A 372 12.00 -19.24 16.02
CA GLU A 372 12.77 -19.95 17.04
C GLU A 372 13.75 -20.96 16.42
N THR A 373 13.38 -21.56 15.27
CA THR A 373 14.21 -22.55 14.58
C THR A 373 15.29 -21.94 13.68
N HIS A 374 15.00 -20.77 13.06
CA HIS A 374 15.86 -20.16 12.04
C HIS A 374 16.40 -18.78 12.46
N GLY A 375 16.07 -18.32 13.66
CA GLY A 375 16.43 -16.97 14.11
C GLY A 375 17.93 -16.75 14.30
N GLU A 376 18.70 -17.83 14.55
CA GLU A 376 20.17 -17.76 14.67
C GLU A 376 20.86 -17.52 13.33
N ASP A 377 20.20 -17.82 12.22
CA ASP A 377 20.72 -17.60 10.85
C ASP A 377 20.45 -16.19 10.33
N LEU A 378 19.66 -15.40 11.04
CA LEU A 378 19.32 -14.03 10.66
C LEU A 378 20.36 -13.05 11.21
N GLU A 379 21.19 -12.50 10.33
CA GLU A 379 21.95 -11.29 10.64
C GLU A 379 20.93 -10.14 10.85
N LEU A 380 20.55 -9.89 12.09
CA LEU A 380 19.74 -8.72 12.45
C LEU A 380 20.64 -7.48 12.38
N ASP A 381 20.37 -6.61 11.43
CA ASP A 381 20.86 -5.24 11.42
C ASP A 381 20.12 -4.47 12.56
N ILE A 382 20.75 -4.44 13.74
CA ILE A 382 20.27 -3.69 14.92
C ILE A 382 20.84 -2.28 14.86
#